data_f9fc773757536e30f03ef0bfdaac7e83
#
_entry.id   f9fc773757536e30f03ef0bfdaac7e83
#
_cell.length_a   1.000
_cell.length_b   1.000
_cell.length_c   1.000
_cell.angle_alpha   90.00
_cell.angle_beta   90.00
_cell.angle_gamma   90.00
#
_symmetry.space_group_name_H-M   'P 1'
#
loop_
_entity.id
_entity.type
_entity.pdbx_description
1 polymer ?
#
loop_
_entity_poly.entity_id
_entity_poly.type
_entity_poly.pdbx_seq_one_letter_code
_entity_poly.pdbx_strand_id
1 'polypeptide(L)'
;MSYVDEVLEVVKKKNADQPEFLQAVTEVLDSLRPVIDANEELYRKNAILERITEPDRQIMFRVPWVDDNGQVQVNRGFRVQFNNSIGPYKGGLRLHPSVNLGIIKFLGFEQVFKNSLTTLPIGGGTVSYTHLTLPTTPYV
;
A
#
# COMPACT_ATOMS: atom_id res chain seq x y z
N MET A 1 4.10 -24.74 -12.26
CA MET A 1 3.56 -23.64 -11.44
C MET A 1 3.53 -22.41 -12.34
N SER A 2 2.44 -21.66 -12.40
CA SER A 2 2.39 -20.46 -13.24
C SER A 2 3.25 -19.34 -12.64
N TYR A 3 3.62 -18.35 -13.45
CA TYR A 3 4.40 -17.21 -12.97
C TYR A 3 3.68 -16.48 -11.81
N VAL A 4 2.37 -16.34 -11.90
CA VAL A 4 1.54 -15.76 -10.83
C VAL A 4 1.66 -16.56 -9.54
N ASP A 5 1.59 -17.90 -9.59
CA ASP A 5 1.69 -18.75 -8.40
C ASP A 5 3.06 -18.65 -7.73
N GLU A 6 4.13 -18.62 -8.52
CA GLU A 6 5.50 -18.45 -8.01
C GLU A 6 5.67 -17.13 -7.24
N VAL A 7 5.17 -16.04 -7.82
CA VAL A 7 5.23 -14.73 -7.18
C VAL A 7 4.36 -14.68 -5.92
N LEU A 8 3.15 -15.24 -5.95
CA LEU A 8 2.28 -15.32 -4.77
C LEU A 8 2.93 -16.08 -3.62
N GLU A 9 3.63 -17.18 -3.88
CA GLU A 9 4.36 -17.92 -2.84
C GLU A 9 5.49 -17.08 -2.22
N VAL A 10 6.22 -16.30 -3.02
CA VAL A 10 7.25 -15.40 -2.51
C VAL A 10 6.64 -14.29 -1.66
N VAL A 11 5.55 -13.67 -2.14
CA VAL A 11 4.85 -12.60 -1.41
C VAL A 11 4.30 -13.10 -0.08
N LYS A 12 3.69 -14.30 -0.04
CA LYS A 12 3.20 -14.93 1.20
C LYS A 12 4.31 -15.17 2.21
N LYS A 13 5.47 -15.67 1.77
CA LYS A 13 6.61 -15.89 2.67
C LYS A 13 7.17 -14.59 3.25
N LYS A 14 7.25 -13.54 2.44
CA LYS A 14 7.79 -12.23 2.86
C LYS A 14 6.84 -11.47 3.80
N ASN A 15 5.54 -11.68 3.72
CA ASN A 15 4.52 -10.86 4.37
C ASN A 15 3.53 -11.69 5.20
N ALA A 16 4.00 -12.76 5.82
CA ALA A 16 3.14 -13.70 6.55
C ALA A 16 2.33 -13.06 7.70
N ASP A 17 2.80 -11.92 8.21
CA ASP A 17 2.19 -11.14 9.28
C ASP A 17 1.22 -10.04 8.78
N GLN A 18 0.93 -9.98 7.47
CA GLN A 18 0.15 -8.91 6.83
C GLN A 18 -1.05 -9.48 6.05
N PRO A 19 -2.07 -10.01 6.73
CA PRO A 19 -3.16 -10.75 6.08
C PRO A 19 -3.97 -9.90 5.09
N GLU A 20 -4.23 -8.63 5.39
CA GLU A 20 -4.97 -7.73 4.51
C GLU A 20 -4.20 -7.46 3.21
N PHE A 21 -2.89 -7.28 3.32
CA PHE A 21 -2.04 -7.10 2.14
C PHE A 21 -1.99 -8.38 1.30
N LEU A 22 -1.85 -9.54 1.92
CA LEU A 22 -1.83 -10.83 1.22
C LEU A 22 -3.13 -11.12 0.49
N GLN A 23 -4.27 -10.81 1.11
CA GLN A 23 -5.58 -10.96 0.49
C GLN A 23 -5.66 -10.10 -0.78
N ALA A 24 -5.37 -8.80 -0.68
CA ALA A 24 -5.45 -7.89 -1.80
C ALA A 24 -4.52 -8.30 -2.96
N VAL A 25 -3.27 -8.68 -2.65
CA VAL A 25 -2.33 -9.15 -3.68
C VAL A 25 -2.86 -10.40 -4.37
N THR A 26 -3.41 -11.34 -3.62
CA THR A 26 -3.96 -12.58 -4.18
C THR A 26 -5.12 -12.27 -5.13
N GLU A 27 -6.09 -11.48 -4.71
CA GLU A 27 -7.25 -11.11 -5.50
C GLU A 27 -6.86 -10.39 -6.80
N VAL A 28 -5.95 -9.42 -6.70
CA VAL A 28 -5.49 -8.66 -7.88
C VAL A 28 -4.70 -9.55 -8.84
N LEU A 29 -3.73 -10.33 -8.37
CA LEU A 29 -2.92 -11.18 -9.24
C LEU A 29 -3.75 -12.28 -9.90
N ASP A 30 -4.73 -12.85 -9.18
CA ASP A 30 -5.66 -13.82 -9.77
C ASP A 30 -6.52 -13.19 -10.88
N SER A 31 -6.95 -11.94 -10.70
CA SER A 31 -7.70 -11.21 -11.72
C SER A 31 -6.87 -10.88 -12.97
N LEU A 32 -5.56 -10.75 -12.80
CA LEU A 32 -4.63 -10.46 -13.89
C LEU A 32 -4.13 -11.69 -14.64
N ARG A 33 -4.38 -12.92 -14.14
CA ARG A 33 -3.91 -14.18 -14.78
C ARG A 33 -4.14 -14.23 -16.28
N PRO A 34 -5.34 -13.94 -16.83
CA PRO A 34 -5.55 -14.06 -18.28
C PRO A 34 -4.63 -13.17 -19.10
N VAL A 35 -4.27 -12.00 -18.58
CA VAL A 35 -3.37 -11.05 -19.24
C VAL A 35 -1.92 -11.49 -19.10
N ILE A 36 -1.54 -11.96 -17.91
CA ILE A 36 -0.18 -12.40 -17.62
C ILE A 36 0.16 -13.67 -18.42
N ASP A 37 -0.73 -14.65 -18.41
CA ASP A 37 -0.53 -15.93 -19.10
C ASP A 37 -0.42 -15.75 -20.63
N ALA A 38 -1.11 -14.76 -21.19
CA ALA A 38 -1.04 -14.44 -22.61
C ALA A 38 0.34 -13.92 -23.06
N ASN A 39 1.14 -13.35 -22.14
CA ASN A 39 2.45 -12.78 -22.43
C ASN A 39 3.46 -13.07 -21.31
N GLU A 40 3.42 -14.26 -20.73
CA GLU A 40 4.20 -14.63 -19.54
C GLU A 40 5.69 -14.34 -19.69
N GLU A 41 6.29 -14.68 -20.83
CA GLU A 41 7.72 -14.48 -21.08
C GLU A 41 8.12 -13.00 -20.95
N LEU A 42 7.32 -12.09 -21.51
CA LEU A 42 7.57 -10.65 -21.44
C LEU A 42 7.49 -10.14 -20.01
N TYR A 43 6.44 -10.53 -19.28
CA TYR A 43 6.23 -10.07 -17.90
C TYR A 43 7.26 -10.64 -16.93
N ARG A 44 7.61 -11.91 -17.08
CA ARG A 44 8.66 -12.57 -16.29
C ARG A 44 10.04 -11.96 -16.55
N LYS A 45 10.40 -11.72 -17.81
CA LYS A 45 11.69 -11.09 -18.19
C LYS A 45 11.86 -9.71 -17.55
N ASN A 46 10.79 -8.97 -17.38
CA ASN A 46 10.82 -7.63 -16.80
C ASN A 46 10.48 -7.61 -15.31
N ALA A 47 10.30 -8.77 -14.66
CA ALA A 47 9.92 -8.93 -13.25
C ALA A 47 8.73 -8.03 -12.86
N ILE A 48 7.69 -7.99 -13.71
CA ILE A 48 6.58 -7.05 -13.54
C ILE A 48 5.80 -7.36 -12.27
N LEU A 49 5.48 -8.62 -11.99
CA LEU A 49 4.70 -8.98 -10.81
C LEU A 49 5.46 -8.74 -9.51
N GLU A 50 6.75 -9.02 -9.50
CA GLU A 50 7.61 -8.73 -8.35
C GLU A 50 7.69 -7.23 -8.06
N ARG A 51 7.78 -6.40 -9.11
CA ARG A 51 7.85 -4.94 -8.99
C ARG A 51 6.53 -4.31 -8.56
N ILE A 52 5.39 -4.84 -8.97
CA ILE A 52 4.08 -4.30 -8.56
C ILE A 52 3.62 -4.80 -7.19
N THR A 53 4.22 -5.84 -6.64
CA THR A 53 3.91 -6.38 -5.31
C THR A 53 4.87 -5.94 -4.22
N GLU A 54 5.99 -5.31 -4.57
CA GLU A 54 6.97 -4.77 -3.61
C GLU A 54 6.91 -3.24 -3.62
N PRO A 55 6.71 -2.57 -2.48
CA PRO A 55 6.71 -1.11 -2.42
C PRO A 55 8.11 -0.53 -2.65
N ASP A 56 8.18 0.63 -3.31
CA ASP A 56 9.43 1.36 -3.52
C ASP A 56 10.06 1.78 -2.19
N ARG A 57 9.23 2.22 -1.21
CA ARG A 57 9.73 2.66 0.09
C ARG A 57 8.65 2.60 1.17
N GLN A 58 9.07 2.19 2.37
CA GLN A 58 8.27 2.23 3.58
C GLN A 58 8.99 3.07 4.64
N ILE A 59 8.32 4.07 5.19
CA ILE A 59 8.87 4.98 6.19
C ILE A 59 8.00 4.89 7.43
N MET A 60 8.61 4.63 8.58
CA MET A 60 7.97 4.66 9.87
C MET A 60 8.64 5.76 10.71
N PHE A 61 7.83 6.60 11.35
CA PHE A 61 8.32 7.75 12.09
C PHE A 61 7.50 8.07 13.34
N ARG A 62 8.13 8.75 14.28
CA ARG A 62 7.52 9.20 15.53
C ARG A 62 6.79 10.53 15.30
N VAL A 63 5.57 10.63 15.85
CA VAL A 63 4.74 11.84 15.80
C VAL A 63 4.42 12.27 17.23
N PRO A 64 5.20 13.17 17.85
CA PRO A 64 4.84 13.78 19.13
C PRO A 64 3.82 14.90 18.91
N TRP A 65 2.84 15.00 19.80
CA TRP A 65 1.82 16.05 19.77
C TRP A 65 1.28 16.31 21.19
N VAL A 66 0.61 17.42 21.40
CA VAL A 66 0.02 17.78 22.69
C VAL A 66 -1.50 17.65 22.58
N ASP A 67 -2.11 16.91 23.50
CA ASP A 67 -3.55 16.74 23.56
C ASP A 67 -4.27 17.93 24.22
N ASP A 68 -5.61 17.89 24.21
CA ASP A 68 -6.45 18.97 24.76
C ASP A 68 -6.27 19.18 26.29
N ASN A 69 -5.66 18.22 26.99
CA ASN A 69 -5.31 18.30 28.40
C ASN A 69 -3.90 18.82 28.64
N GLY A 70 -3.17 19.24 27.59
CA GLY A 70 -1.79 19.70 27.67
C GLY A 70 -0.77 18.58 27.87
N GLN A 71 -1.15 17.31 27.68
CA GLN A 71 -0.27 16.15 27.83
C GLN A 71 0.42 15.83 26.51
N VAL A 72 1.73 15.54 26.60
CA VAL A 72 2.48 15.09 25.41
C VAL A 72 2.15 13.63 25.11
N GLN A 73 1.65 13.40 23.91
CA GLN A 73 1.36 12.10 23.35
C GLN A 73 2.38 11.76 22.26
N VAL A 74 2.62 10.47 22.05
CA VAL A 74 3.56 10.01 21.02
C VAL A 74 2.89 8.92 20.18
N ASN A 75 2.65 9.21 18.92
CA ASN A 75 2.07 8.29 17.98
C ASN A 75 3.12 7.82 16.96
N ARG A 76 2.77 6.78 16.23
CA ARG A 76 3.57 6.24 15.14
C ARG A 76 2.91 6.59 13.81
N GLY A 77 3.68 7.20 12.92
CA GLY A 77 3.26 7.47 11.55
C GLY A 77 3.88 6.47 10.56
N PHE A 78 3.15 6.19 9.49
CA PHE A 78 3.59 5.33 8.40
C PHE A 78 3.37 6.04 7.06
N ARG A 79 4.36 5.97 6.19
CA ARG A 79 4.26 6.40 4.79
C ARG A 79 4.71 5.24 3.91
N VAL A 80 3.83 4.77 3.05
CA VAL A 80 4.18 3.80 2.01
C VAL A 80 4.16 4.50 0.66
N GLN A 81 5.30 4.54 0.02
CA GLN A 81 5.49 4.92 -1.37
C GLN A 81 5.53 3.64 -2.18
N PHE A 82 4.39 3.28 -2.78
CA PHE A 82 4.24 1.95 -3.32
C PHE A 82 4.83 1.83 -4.72
N ASN A 83 4.41 2.71 -5.64
CA ASN A 83 4.87 2.67 -7.02
C ASN A 83 4.73 4.04 -7.68
N ASN A 84 5.77 4.51 -8.35
CA ASN A 84 5.81 5.79 -9.06
C ASN A 84 5.99 5.65 -10.58
N SER A 85 5.78 4.47 -11.15
CA SER A 85 6.01 4.20 -12.57
C SER A 85 5.19 5.09 -13.51
N ILE A 86 4.00 5.51 -13.08
CA ILE A 86 3.10 6.38 -13.88
C ILE A 86 3.20 7.86 -13.47
N GLY A 87 3.70 8.14 -12.27
CA GLY A 87 3.81 9.51 -11.74
C GLY A 87 4.01 9.53 -10.24
N PRO A 88 3.97 10.72 -9.61
CA PRO A 88 4.26 10.86 -8.18
C PRO A 88 3.30 10.05 -7.30
N TYR A 89 3.80 9.60 -6.15
CA TYR A 89 3.00 8.85 -5.17
C TYR A 89 1.80 9.66 -4.69
N LYS A 90 0.61 9.17 -4.94
CA LYS A 90 -0.64 9.79 -4.55
C LYS A 90 -1.55 8.79 -3.85
N GLY A 91 -2.14 9.18 -2.75
CA GLY A 91 -3.09 8.39 -1.99
C GLY A 91 -3.69 9.16 -0.83
N GLY A 92 -4.56 8.50 -0.08
CA GLY A 92 -5.26 9.09 1.05
C GLY A 92 -4.42 9.13 2.34
N LEU A 93 -4.92 9.90 3.30
CA LEU A 93 -4.50 9.88 4.70
C LEU A 93 -5.54 9.12 5.52
N ARG A 94 -5.09 8.15 6.33
CA ARG A 94 -5.93 7.46 7.28
C ARG A 94 -5.47 7.74 8.70
N LEU A 95 -6.39 8.15 9.56
CA LEU A 95 -6.17 8.38 10.98
C LEU A 95 -7.05 7.39 11.75
N HIS A 96 -6.44 6.35 12.31
CA HIS A 96 -7.16 5.32 13.05
C HIS A 96 -6.22 4.52 13.97
N PRO A 97 -6.65 4.14 15.18
CA PRO A 97 -5.80 3.39 16.10
C PRO A 97 -5.37 2.01 15.60
N SER A 98 -6.15 1.38 14.74
CA SER A 98 -5.81 0.08 14.14
C SER A 98 -4.73 0.14 13.06
N VAL A 99 -4.25 1.34 12.71
CA VAL A 99 -3.24 1.51 11.67
C VAL A 99 -1.94 0.79 12.03
N ASN A 100 -1.50 -0.04 11.12
CA ASN A 100 -0.19 -0.70 11.15
C ASN A 100 0.43 -0.71 9.74
N LEU A 101 1.68 -1.12 9.66
CA LEU A 101 2.40 -1.09 8.39
C LEU A 101 1.74 -1.97 7.31
N GLY A 102 1.21 -3.14 7.68
CA GLY A 102 0.52 -4.05 6.76
C GLY A 102 -0.71 -3.44 6.13
N ILE A 103 -1.56 -2.78 6.95
CA ILE A 103 -2.75 -2.06 6.47
C ILE A 103 -2.37 -0.90 5.53
N ILE A 104 -1.32 -0.14 5.87
CA ILE A 104 -0.89 0.98 5.02
C ILE A 104 -0.25 0.48 3.72
N LYS A 105 0.45 -0.64 3.76
CA LYS A 105 0.97 -1.31 2.58
C LYS A 105 -0.16 -1.81 1.67
N PHE A 106 -1.18 -2.44 2.24
CA PHE A 106 -2.41 -2.84 1.55
C PHE A 106 -3.07 -1.66 0.82
N LEU A 107 -3.33 -0.56 1.53
CA LEU A 107 -3.94 0.63 0.94
C LEU A 107 -3.06 1.27 -0.15
N GLY A 108 -1.74 1.26 0.02
CA GLY A 108 -0.79 1.73 -0.99
C GLY A 108 -0.83 0.88 -2.26
N PHE A 109 -0.92 -0.43 -2.11
CA PHE A 109 -1.04 -1.38 -3.22
C PHE A 109 -2.33 -1.17 -4.01
N GLU A 110 -3.49 -1.13 -3.35
CA GLU A 110 -4.76 -0.85 -4.01
C GLU A 110 -4.74 0.50 -4.74
N GLN A 111 -4.11 1.51 -4.14
CA GLN A 111 -4.02 2.84 -4.71
C GLN A 111 -3.26 2.86 -6.04
N VAL A 112 -2.29 1.98 -6.25
CA VAL A 112 -1.57 1.84 -7.53
C VAL A 112 -2.56 1.53 -8.66
N PHE A 113 -3.39 0.51 -8.47
CA PHE A 113 -4.37 0.09 -9.49
C PHE A 113 -5.49 1.10 -9.64
N LYS A 114 -6.02 1.62 -8.54
CA LYS A 114 -7.06 2.64 -8.56
C LYS A 114 -6.61 3.88 -9.33
N ASN A 115 -5.41 4.37 -9.09
CA ASN A 115 -4.87 5.54 -9.78
C ASN A 115 -4.59 5.26 -11.26
N SER A 116 -4.13 4.06 -11.62
CA SER A 116 -3.89 3.69 -13.01
C SER A 116 -5.14 3.75 -13.88
N LEU A 117 -6.32 3.53 -13.28
CA LEU A 117 -7.61 3.57 -13.97
C LEU A 117 -8.18 5.00 -14.14
N THR A 118 -7.55 6.00 -13.52
CA THR A 118 -8.01 7.40 -13.62
C THR A 118 -7.54 8.13 -14.87
N THR A 119 -6.62 7.53 -15.64
CA THR A 119 -5.90 8.16 -16.76
C THR A 119 -4.97 9.31 -16.38
N LEU A 120 -4.88 9.65 -15.10
CA LEU A 120 -3.97 10.68 -14.60
C LEU A 120 -2.55 10.12 -14.40
N PRO A 121 -1.48 10.91 -14.60
CA PRO A 121 -0.11 10.49 -14.43
C PRO A 121 0.28 10.51 -12.95
N ILE A 122 -0.36 9.69 -12.13
CA ILE A 122 -0.15 9.56 -10.68
C ILE A 122 0.09 8.11 -10.28
N GLY A 123 1.08 7.91 -9.44
CA GLY A 123 1.41 6.62 -8.85
C GLY A 123 0.59 6.31 -7.59
N GLY A 124 0.93 5.23 -6.90
CA GLY A 124 0.27 4.79 -5.68
C GLY A 124 1.11 5.00 -4.44
N GLY A 125 0.49 5.53 -3.39
CA GLY A 125 1.10 5.69 -2.07
C GLY A 125 0.06 6.14 -1.06
N THR A 126 0.38 5.98 0.22
CA THR A 126 -0.50 6.40 1.31
C THR A 126 0.29 6.82 2.54
N VAL A 127 -0.35 7.55 3.42
CA VAL A 127 0.21 7.96 4.72
C VAL A 127 -0.84 7.74 5.80
N SER A 128 -0.41 7.41 7.01
CA SER A 128 -1.31 7.25 8.14
C SER A 128 -0.63 7.42 9.49
N TYR A 129 -1.43 7.68 10.52
CA TYR A 129 -1.01 7.80 11.92
C TYR A 129 -1.90 6.96 12.82
N THR A 130 -1.32 6.41 13.89
CA THR A 130 -2.03 5.70 14.95
C THR A 130 -2.72 6.67 15.92
N HIS A 131 -3.56 7.58 15.44
CA HIS A 131 -4.27 8.53 16.30
C HIS A 131 -5.79 8.36 16.20
N LEU A 132 -6.45 8.59 17.34
CA LEU A 132 -7.88 8.31 17.51
C LEU A 132 -8.81 9.37 16.95
N THR A 133 -8.44 10.60 16.90
CA THR A 133 -9.22 11.67 16.28
C THR A 133 -8.39 12.94 16.20
N LEU A 134 -8.28 13.54 15.06
CA LEU A 134 -8.24 14.99 15.02
C LEU A 134 -9.64 15.45 15.48
N PRO A 135 -9.77 16.43 16.38
CA PRO A 135 -11.03 17.08 16.56
C PRO A 135 -11.44 17.59 15.19
N THR A 136 -12.42 16.95 14.59
CA THR A 136 -13.11 17.48 13.43
C THR A 136 -13.94 18.65 13.94
N THR A 137 -13.33 19.84 13.98
CA THR A 137 -14.14 21.04 13.94
C THR A 137 -14.92 20.96 12.63
N PRO A 138 -16.26 20.89 12.67
CA PRO A 138 -17.03 21.00 11.46
C PRO A 138 -16.66 22.36 10.85
N TYR A 139 -16.06 22.34 9.68
CA TYR A 139 -15.96 23.55 8.88
C TYR A 139 -17.39 23.94 8.50
N VAL A 140 -17.81 25.04 9.07
CA VAL A 140 -19.04 25.74 8.67
C VAL A 140 -18.83 26.33 7.28
#